data_57772b1949f337484d32be0c947ddc13
#
_entry.id   57772b1949f337484d32be0c947ddc13
#
_cell.length_a   1.000
_cell.length_b   1.000
_cell.length_c   1.000
_cell.angle_alpha   90.00
_cell.angle_beta   90.00
_cell.angle_gamma   90.00
#
_symmetry.space_group_name_H-M   'P 1'
#
loop_
_entity.id
_entity.type
_entity.pdbx_description
1 polymer ?
#
loop_
_entity_poly.entity_id
_entity_poly.type
_entity_poly.pdbx_seq_one_letter_code
_entity_poly.pdbx_strand_id
1 'polypeptide(L)'
;MKYLLFLFFIFTSCGSSESSPSGGDSATPETQAPLTDDQLMDLVQKQTFKYFWDFAEPNSKLARERYHPDGIYPENDANIITTGGSGFGLMAIVSAVSRNYVSRTEAVARLNTVADFLENADRFHGAWSHWIDGNTGKVKPFGQKDNGGDLVETAFLCEGIICVREFFKNGSPEEQALAQKFDNLWKGVDWDWYRNGQDVLYWHWSPNYGWEMNFPLKGYDETLITYVLAVSSPTHPITPAPYHQGWARNGAFVSSNTKYGIPLVVKHNGAEEAGGPLFWAHYSYVGLDPTQLTDQYVNYWDVNVNHTKINYQHCVENPGNFSGYGPNYWGLTASYTRNNDGTIGYNAHMPSNDKGVISPTAAISSIVYTPAESLAAMRNF
;
A
#
# COMPACT_ATOMS: atom_id res chain seq x y z
N MET A 1 -43.55 -24.84 10.68
CA MET A 1 -44.60 -24.88 11.75
C MET A 1 -43.92 -24.69 13.09
N LYS A 2 -44.43 -23.69 13.89
CA LYS A 2 -44.18 -23.35 15.31
C LYS A 2 -42.89 -22.58 15.62
N TYR A 3 -42.90 -21.52 16.40
CA TYR A 3 -43.86 -20.41 16.79
C TYR A 3 -42.93 -19.33 17.36
N LEU A 4 -43.29 -18.14 17.00
CA LEU A 4 -42.89 -16.83 17.52
C LEU A 4 -43.29 -16.67 19.00
N LEU A 5 -42.45 -16.06 19.85
CA LEU A 5 -42.90 -15.48 21.11
C LEU A 5 -42.27 -14.08 21.28
N PHE A 6 -43.11 -13.06 21.08
CA PHE A 6 -42.88 -11.69 21.52
C PHE A 6 -43.25 -11.56 23.01
N LEU A 7 -42.36 -10.99 23.81
CA LEU A 7 -42.69 -10.52 25.16
C LEU A 7 -42.69 -8.98 25.16
N PHE A 8 -43.90 -8.42 25.24
CA PHE A 8 -44.15 -7.01 25.58
C PHE A 8 -44.12 -6.85 27.11
N PHE A 9 -43.29 -5.94 27.61
CA PHE A 9 -43.44 -5.41 28.98
C PHE A 9 -44.10 -4.02 28.92
N ILE A 10 -45.31 -3.97 29.46
CA ILE A 10 -46.07 -2.74 29.72
C ILE A 10 -45.73 -2.31 31.16
N PHE A 11 -45.15 -1.12 31.35
CA PHE A 11 -45.10 -0.48 32.65
C PHE A 11 -46.21 0.56 32.73
N THR A 12 -47.15 0.33 33.64
CA THR A 12 -48.16 1.29 34.06
C THR A 12 -47.57 2.26 35.08
N SER A 13 -47.71 3.54 34.80
CA SER A 13 -47.38 4.65 35.69
C SER A 13 -48.54 4.91 36.61
N CYS A 14 -48.28 4.97 37.94
CA CYS A 14 -49.15 5.65 38.90
C CYS A 14 -48.56 7.02 39.23
N GLY A 15 -49.35 8.07 39.05
CA GLY A 15 -48.96 9.44 39.36
C GLY A 15 -49.08 9.79 40.83
N SER A 16 -48.23 10.71 41.26
CA SER A 16 -48.49 11.62 42.39
C SER A 16 -47.91 12.99 42.04
N SER A 17 -48.73 13.98 42.14
CA SER A 17 -48.47 15.40 41.96
C SER A 17 -47.59 15.95 43.07
N GLU A 18 -46.50 16.64 42.75
CA GLU A 18 -46.00 17.78 43.53
C GLU A 18 -45.16 18.73 42.66
N SER A 19 -45.39 19.99 42.93
CA SER A 19 -44.93 21.28 42.48
C SER A 19 -43.54 21.37 41.81
N SER A 20 -43.50 22.12 40.68
CA SER A 20 -42.32 22.64 39.98
C SER A 20 -41.45 23.56 40.83
N PRO A 21 -40.13 23.58 40.54
CA PRO A 21 -39.46 24.84 40.25
C PRO A 21 -38.89 24.85 38.83
N SER A 22 -39.12 25.97 38.20
CA SER A 22 -38.56 26.41 36.89
C SER A 22 -37.05 26.44 36.96
N GLY A 23 -36.41 25.95 35.89
CA GLY A 23 -34.98 26.12 35.63
C GLY A 23 -34.32 24.86 35.08
N GLY A 24 -34.75 24.37 33.93
CA GLY A 24 -34.01 23.35 33.20
C GLY A 24 -33.26 24.01 32.06
N ASP A 25 -31.98 24.31 32.25
CA ASP A 25 -31.06 24.53 31.15
C ASP A 25 -31.10 23.28 30.25
N SER A 26 -31.78 23.38 29.12
CA SER A 26 -31.59 22.46 28.03
C SER A 26 -30.20 22.70 27.47
N ALA A 27 -29.19 21.96 27.99
CA ALA A 27 -27.91 21.90 27.36
C ALA A 27 -28.12 21.43 25.92
N THR A 28 -28.08 22.36 24.98
CA THR A 28 -27.90 22.07 23.57
C THR A 28 -26.66 21.19 23.47
N PRO A 29 -26.70 20.07 22.75
CA PRO A 29 -25.50 19.28 22.50
C PRO A 29 -24.43 20.23 21.96
N GLU A 30 -23.33 20.40 22.66
CA GLU A 30 -22.16 21.08 22.13
C GLU A 30 -21.79 20.38 20.83
N THR A 31 -22.05 21.01 19.72
CA THR A 31 -21.51 20.57 18.41
C THR A 31 -20.01 20.73 18.52
N GLN A 32 -19.33 19.62 18.67
CA GLN A 32 -17.87 19.57 18.68
C GLN A 32 -17.36 20.28 17.42
N ALA A 33 -16.46 21.26 17.61
CA ALA A 33 -15.89 21.97 16.47
C ALA A 33 -15.22 20.99 15.51
N PRO A 34 -15.30 21.20 14.17
CA PRO A 34 -14.64 20.33 13.21
C PRO A 34 -13.14 20.26 13.51
N LEU A 35 -12.56 19.07 13.33
CA LEU A 35 -11.11 18.86 13.45
C LEU A 35 -10.35 19.80 12.52
N THR A 36 -9.23 20.35 12.98
CA THR A 36 -8.25 21.01 12.08
C THR A 36 -7.65 19.97 11.10
N ASP A 37 -7.00 20.43 10.04
CA ASP A 37 -6.33 19.53 9.09
C ASP A 37 -5.28 18.66 9.77
N ASP A 38 -4.47 19.23 10.68
CA ASP A 38 -3.46 18.49 11.44
C ASP A 38 -4.09 17.43 12.36
N GLN A 39 -5.18 17.77 13.03
CA GLN A 39 -5.91 16.82 13.88
C GLN A 39 -6.53 15.68 13.06
N LEU A 40 -7.08 16.00 11.91
CA LEU A 40 -7.66 15.01 11.00
C LEU A 40 -6.57 14.10 10.45
N MET A 41 -5.46 14.64 9.98
CA MET A 41 -4.32 13.84 9.50
C MET A 41 -3.75 12.93 10.59
N ASP A 42 -3.59 13.44 11.82
CA ASP A 42 -3.11 12.62 12.94
C ASP A 42 -4.09 11.49 13.27
N LEU A 43 -5.40 11.76 13.26
CA LEU A 43 -6.43 10.76 13.45
C LEU A 43 -6.38 9.68 12.38
N VAL A 44 -6.34 10.07 11.10
CA VAL A 44 -6.29 9.13 9.96
C VAL A 44 -5.03 8.28 10.04
N GLN A 45 -3.86 8.87 10.30
CA GLN A 45 -2.62 8.13 10.44
C GLN A 45 -2.67 7.12 11.59
N LYS A 46 -3.22 7.49 12.76
CA LYS A 46 -3.39 6.57 13.89
C LYS A 46 -4.33 5.42 13.56
N GLN A 47 -5.43 5.69 12.86
CA GLN A 47 -6.40 4.65 12.53
C GLN A 47 -5.87 3.71 11.45
N THR A 48 -5.23 4.22 10.41
CA THR A 48 -4.64 3.39 9.35
C THR A 48 -3.45 2.58 9.85
N PHE A 49 -2.66 3.09 10.79
CA PHE A 49 -1.56 2.36 11.42
C PHE A 49 -2.02 1.07 12.12
N LYS A 50 -3.25 1.02 12.63
CA LYS A 50 -3.81 -0.18 13.26
C LYS A 50 -3.79 -1.40 12.34
N TYR A 51 -3.92 -1.21 11.03
CA TYR A 51 -3.83 -2.32 10.08
C TYR A 51 -2.49 -3.07 10.21
N PHE A 52 -1.41 -2.33 10.37
CA PHE A 52 -0.07 -2.88 10.49
C PHE A 52 0.33 -3.25 11.92
N TRP A 53 -0.38 -2.74 12.94
CA TRP A 53 -0.03 -2.97 14.32
C TRP A 53 -0.99 -3.89 15.04
N ASP A 54 -2.28 -3.54 15.10
CA ASP A 54 -3.29 -4.31 15.83
C ASP A 54 -3.79 -5.51 15.02
N PHE A 55 -3.91 -5.34 13.70
CA PHE A 55 -4.51 -6.32 12.79
C PHE A 55 -3.47 -7.11 11.99
N ALA A 56 -2.20 -6.93 12.26
CA ALA A 56 -1.12 -7.73 11.68
C ALA A 56 -1.33 -9.24 11.94
N GLU A 57 -0.70 -10.08 11.14
CA GLU A 57 -0.71 -11.52 11.37
C GLU A 57 -0.01 -11.83 12.70
N PRO A 58 -0.63 -12.64 13.60
CA PRO A 58 -0.23 -12.69 15.00
C PRO A 58 1.13 -13.38 15.27
N ASN A 59 1.61 -14.27 14.39
CA ASN A 59 2.90 -14.95 14.58
C ASN A 59 4.05 -14.15 13.95
N SER A 60 3.93 -13.83 12.66
CA SER A 60 4.96 -13.10 11.90
C SER A 60 5.04 -11.62 12.27
N LYS A 61 3.95 -11.03 12.78
CA LYS A 61 3.75 -9.58 12.99
C LYS A 61 3.79 -8.75 11.70
N LEU A 62 3.70 -9.38 10.55
CA LEU A 62 3.69 -8.76 9.22
C LEU A 62 2.25 -8.44 8.77
N ALA A 63 2.13 -7.64 7.70
CA ALA A 63 0.85 -7.22 7.17
C ALA A 63 0.09 -8.41 6.57
N ARG A 64 -1.16 -8.60 6.99
CA ARG A 64 -2.06 -9.55 6.32
C ARG A 64 -2.28 -9.12 4.87
N GLU A 65 -2.57 -10.06 4.00
CA GLU A 65 -3.03 -9.73 2.66
C GLU A 65 -4.38 -9.00 2.74
N ARG A 66 -5.26 -9.45 3.63
CA ARG A 66 -6.53 -8.77 3.95
C ARG A 66 -6.94 -8.99 5.40
N TYR A 67 -7.80 -8.11 5.90
CA TYR A 67 -8.38 -8.21 7.23
C TYR A 67 -9.90 -8.15 7.16
N HIS A 68 -10.56 -9.15 7.73
CA HIS A 68 -12.01 -9.24 7.85
C HIS A 68 -12.44 -8.89 9.29
N PRO A 69 -13.11 -7.75 9.52
CA PRO A 69 -13.50 -7.33 10.87
C PRO A 69 -14.48 -8.28 11.58
N ASP A 70 -15.25 -9.05 10.81
CA ASP A 70 -16.17 -10.08 11.34
C ASP A 70 -15.46 -11.39 11.70
N GLY A 71 -14.16 -11.52 11.40
CA GLY A 71 -13.37 -12.73 11.63
C GLY A 71 -13.69 -13.88 10.68
N ILE A 72 -14.49 -13.67 9.63
CA ILE A 72 -14.85 -14.69 8.65
C ILE A 72 -13.91 -14.61 7.45
N TYR A 73 -13.17 -15.67 7.21
CA TYR A 73 -12.20 -15.78 6.12
C TYR A 73 -12.61 -16.92 5.16
N PRO A 74 -13.45 -16.63 4.17
CA PRO A 74 -14.02 -17.68 3.28
C PRO A 74 -12.96 -18.37 2.42
N GLU A 75 -11.88 -17.70 2.08
CA GLU A 75 -10.75 -18.25 1.31
C GLU A 75 -9.70 -18.94 2.20
N ASN A 76 -9.98 -19.08 3.50
CA ASN A 76 -9.03 -19.63 4.48
C ASN A 76 -7.67 -18.92 4.45
N ASP A 77 -7.69 -17.60 4.36
CA ASP A 77 -6.55 -16.71 4.13
C ASP A 77 -6.21 -15.84 5.36
N ALA A 78 -6.78 -16.16 6.53
CA ALA A 78 -6.55 -15.41 7.78
C ALA A 78 -5.06 -15.24 8.15
N ASN A 79 -4.21 -16.20 7.77
CA ASN A 79 -2.79 -16.22 8.09
C ASN A 79 -1.91 -15.84 6.88
N ILE A 80 -2.49 -15.41 5.77
CA ILE A 80 -1.71 -15.00 4.62
C ILE A 80 -1.19 -13.58 4.83
N ILE A 81 0.13 -13.43 4.71
CA ILE A 81 0.80 -12.13 4.69
C ILE A 81 1.16 -11.75 3.26
N THR A 82 1.13 -10.45 2.97
CA THR A 82 1.63 -9.90 1.72
C THR A 82 3.05 -9.35 1.93
N THR A 83 3.95 -9.72 1.05
CA THR A 83 5.38 -9.38 1.18
C THR A 83 5.60 -7.87 1.02
N GLY A 84 5.13 -7.26 -0.05
CA GLY A 84 5.29 -5.82 -0.29
C GLY A 84 4.52 -4.97 0.71
N GLY A 85 3.26 -5.33 1.00
CA GLY A 85 2.46 -4.63 2.02
C GLY A 85 3.11 -4.68 3.40
N SER A 86 3.87 -5.74 3.71
CA SER A 86 4.67 -5.82 4.94
C SER A 86 5.83 -4.81 4.94
N GLY A 87 6.45 -4.52 3.79
CA GLY A 87 7.45 -3.45 3.67
C GLY A 87 6.86 -2.08 4.00
N PHE A 88 5.69 -1.77 3.48
CA PHE A 88 4.96 -0.55 3.85
C PHE A 88 4.61 -0.50 5.34
N GLY A 89 4.25 -1.65 5.92
CA GLY A 89 4.04 -1.81 7.36
C GLY A 89 5.27 -1.49 8.20
N LEU A 90 6.47 -1.91 7.75
CA LEU A 90 7.73 -1.56 8.42
C LEU A 90 7.98 -0.05 8.43
N MET A 91 7.73 0.64 7.31
CA MET A 91 7.83 2.10 7.23
C MET A 91 6.77 2.80 8.10
N ALA A 92 5.56 2.25 8.16
CA ALA A 92 4.51 2.74 9.06
C ALA A 92 4.90 2.61 10.53
N ILE A 93 5.60 1.53 10.94
CA ILE A 93 6.12 1.36 12.31
C ILE A 93 7.18 2.42 12.62
N VAL A 94 8.12 2.69 11.71
CA VAL A 94 9.13 3.75 11.88
C VAL A 94 8.45 5.12 12.05
N SER A 95 7.45 5.42 11.22
CA SER A 95 6.65 6.64 11.34
C SER A 95 5.91 6.73 12.69
N ALA A 96 5.29 5.62 13.13
CA ALA A 96 4.57 5.54 14.40
C ALA A 96 5.46 5.76 15.61
N VAL A 97 6.69 5.24 15.60
CA VAL A 97 7.69 5.53 16.63
C VAL A 97 8.05 7.02 16.66
N SER A 98 8.30 7.61 15.47
CA SER A 98 8.64 9.03 15.36
C SER A 98 7.52 9.96 15.83
N ARG A 99 6.26 9.50 15.72
CA ARG A 99 5.06 10.23 16.17
C ARG A 99 4.61 9.88 17.59
N ASN A 100 5.33 8.99 18.27
CA ASN A 100 4.98 8.48 19.60
C ASN A 100 3.61 7.75 19.65
N TYR A 101 3.19 7.09 18.58
CA TYR A 101 2.00 6.22 18.60
C TYR A 101 2.32 4.89 19.29
N VAL A 102 3.55 4.43 19.17
CA VAL A 102 4.11 3.28 19.88
C VAL A 102 5.47 3.64 20.44
N SER A 103 5.87 2.99 21.52
CA SER A 103 7.18 3.20 22.09
C SER A 103 8.28 2.54 21.25
N ARG A 104 9.48 3.10 21.34
CA ARG A 104 10.67 2.54 20.67
C ARG A 104 10.97 1.12 21.12
N THR A 105 10.77 0.81 22.40
CA THR A 105 10.96 -0.54 22.96
C THR A 105 9.97 -1.55 22.38
N GLU A 106 8.68 -1.20 22.31
CA GLU A 106 7.66 -2.07 21.72
C GLU A 106 7.94 -2.33 20.22
N ALA A 107 8.37 -1.29 19.50
CA ALA A 107 8.73 -1.42 18.09
C ALA A 107 9.93 -2.36 17.91
N VAL A 108 11.00 -2.21 18.71
CA VAL A 108 12.18 -3.09 18.66
C VAL A 108 11.80 -4.55 18.95
N ALA A 109 10.98 -4.80 19.96
CA ALA A 109 10.52 -6.15 20.28
C ALA A 109 9.75 -6.79 19.11
N ARG A 110 8.81 -6.06 18.51
CA ARG A 110 8.04 -6.53 17.35
C ARG A 110 8.92 -6.76 16.14
N LEU A 111 9.80 -5.81 15.82
CA LEU A 111 10.68 -5.88 14.65
C LEU A 111 11.70 -7.03 14.75
N ASN A 112 12.12 -7.42 15.96
CA ASN A 112 12.91 -8.64 16.13
C ASN A 112 12.10 -9.89 15.72
N THR A 113 10.83 -9.99 16.13
CA THR A 113 9.96 -11.10 15.68
C THR A 113 9.82 -11.12 14.15
N VAL A 114 9.64 -9.96 13.52
CA VAL A 114 9.58 -9.81 12.07
C VAL A 114 10.88 -10.27 11.40
N ALA A 115 12.03 -9.83 11.91
CA ALA A 115 13.33 -10.20 11.34
C ALA A 115 13.57 -11.70 11.43
N ASP A 116 13.30 -12.30 12.60
CA ASP A 116 13.45 -13.75 12.82
C ASP A 116 12.51 -14.56 11.93
N PHE A 117 11.28 -14.10 11.70
CA PHE A 117 10.36 -14.73 10.77
C PHE A 117 10.85 -14.66 9.33
N LEU A 118 11.26 -13.48 8.85
CA LEU A 118 11.74 -13.27 7.47
C LEU A 118 13.04 -14.04 7.18
N GLU A 119 13.90 -14.22 8.17
CA GLU A 119 15.15 -15.01 8.05
C GLU A 119 14.82 -16.48 7.79
N ASN A 120 13.76 -17.01 8.41
CA ASN A 120 13.36 -18.40 8.33
C ASN A 120 12.30 -18.71 7.26
N ALA A 121 11.69 -17.69 6.66
CA ALA A 121 10.72 -17.86 5.59
C ALA A 121 11.36 -18.36 4.29
N ASP A 122 10.55 -18.98 3.42
CA ASP A 122 11.02 -19.44 2.11
C ASP A 122 11.58 -18.26 1.30
N ARG A 123 12.77 -18.46 0.75
CA ARG A 123 13.43 -17.50 -0.14
C ARG A 123 13.93 -18.20 -1.40
N PHE A 124 13.83 -17.52 -2.53
CA PHE A 124 14.18 -18.04 -3.85
C PHE A 124 15.23 -17.11 -4.47
N HIS A 125 16.49 -17.53 -4.49
CA HIS A 125 17.61 -16.65 -4.82
C HIS A 125 17.55 -15.33 -4.04
N GLY A 126 17.21 -15.45 -2.75
CA GLY A 126 17.14 -14.33 -1.83
C GLY A 126 15.82 -13.53 -1.86
N ALA A 127 14.99 -13.63 -2.89
CA ALA A 127 13.67 -12.99 -2.90
C ALA A 127 12.63 -13.82 -2.15
N TRP A 128 11.68 -13.14 -1.52
CA TRP A 128 10.49 -13.75 -0.94
C TRP A 128 9.40 -13.91 -2.00
N SER A 129 8.40 -14.74 -1.71
CA SER A 129 7.24 -14.92 -2.58
C SER A 129 6.25 -13.77 -2.42
N HIS A 130 5.30 -13.67 -3.36
CA HIS A 130 4.21 -12.69 -3.31
C HIS A 130 3.43 -12.78 -1.99
N TRP A 131 3.00 -13.99 -1.64
CA TRP A 131 2.34 -14.32 -0.38
C TRP A 131 3.08 -15.38 0.40
N ILE A 132 3.06 -15.23 1.73
CA ILE A 132 3.67 -16.17 2.67
C ILE A 132 2.62 -16.58 3.71
N ASP A 133 2.60 -17.85 4.08
CA ASP A 133 1.83 -18.31 5.24
C ASP A 133 2.52 -17.84 6.54
N GLY A 134 1.86 -16.99 7.30
CA GLY A 134 2.40 -16.35 8.50
C GLY A 134 2.66 -17.33 9.66
N ASN A 135 2.06 -18.52 9.64
CA ASN A 135 2.33 -19.56 10.65
C ASN A 135 3.60 -20.35 10.34
N THR A 136 3.87 -20.60 9.06
CA THR A 136 4.88 -21.58 8.65
C THR A 136 6.09 -20.95 7.95
N GLY A 137 5.99 -19.70 7.47
CA GLY A 137 6.99 -19.07 6.63
C GLY A 137 7.08 -19.63 5.22
N LYS A 138 6.14 -20.52 4.84
CA LYS A 138 6.13 -21.17 3.52
C LYS A 138 5.43 -20.31 2.47
N VAL A 139 5.88 -20.44 1.21
CA VAL A 139 5.23 -19.80 0.09
C VAL A 139 3.75 -20.20 0.02
N LYS A 140 2.86 -19.19 -0.09
CA LYS A 140 1.48 -19.36 -0.50
C LYS A 140 1.40 -18.96 -1.97
N PRO A 141 1.21 -19.88 -2.91
CA PRO A 141 1.18 -19.53 -4.32
C PRO A 141 0.09 -18.50 -4.64
N PHE A 142 0.48 -17.41 -5.28
CA PHE A 142 -0.45 -16.43 -5.84
C PHE A 142 -1.13 -16.99 -7.10
N GLY A 143 -0.37 -17.77 -7.86
CA GLY A 143 -0.84 -18.49 -9.05
C GLY A 143 0.02 -19.73 -9.30
N GLN A 144 -0.37 -20.56 -10.27
CA GLN A 144 0.31 -21.81 -10.57
C GLN A 144 1.81 -21.64 -10.82
N LYS A 145 2.20 -20.59 -11.58
CA LYS A 145 3.60 -20.29 -11.89
C LYS A 145 4.20 -19.22 -10.99
N ASP A 146 3.39 -18.62 -10.13
CA ASP A 146 3.78 -17.65 -9.11
C ASP A 146 3.75 -18.33 -7.73
N ASN A 147 4.68 -19.28 -7.59
CA ASN A 147 4.88 -20.09 -6.40
C ASN A 147 6.33 -20.09 -5.93
N GLY A 148 7.07 -19.06 -6.26
CA GLY A 148 8.48 -18.88 -5.95
C GLY A 148 8.80 -17.45 -5.58
N GLY A 149 9.93 -16.93 -6.06
CA GLY A 149 10.37 -15.58 -5.77
C GLY A 149 9.63 -14.53 -6.59
N ASP A 150 9.15 -13.48 -5.90
CA ASP A 150 8.60 -12.27 -6.48
C ASP A 150 9.56 -11.11 -6.17
N LEU A 151 10.25 -10.62 -7.21
CA LEU A 151 11.28 -9.59 -7.04
C LEU A 151 10.69 -8.22 -6.71
N VAL A 152 9.49 -7.92 -7.22
CA VAL A 152 8.84 -6.61 -7.02
C VAL A 152 8.28 -6.50 -5.61
N GLU A 153 7.56 -7.52 -5.13
CA GLU A 153 7.12 -7.58 -3.73
C GLU A 153 8.30 -7.57 -2.76
N THR A 154 9.39 -8.28 -3.13
CA THR A 154 10.65 -8.23 -2.38
C THR A 154 11.26 -6.83 -2.37
N ALA A 155 11.17 -6.07 -3.45
CA ALA A 155 11.68 -4.70 -3.50
C ALA A 155 10.89 -3.79 -2.54
N PHE A 156 9.56 -3.87 -2.52
CA PHE A 156 8.74 -3.13 -1.56
C PHE A 156 9.05 -3.53 -0.10
N LEU A 157 9.26 -4.83 0.15
CA LEU A 157 9.71 -5.26 1.48
C LEU A 157 11.08 -4.66 1.83
N CYS A 158 12.02 -4.62 0.89
CA CYS A 158 13.36 -4.06 1.09
C CYS A 158 13.35 -2.55 1.34
N GLU A 159 12.40 -1.77 0.79
CA GLU A 159 12.20 -0.37 1.19
C GLU A 159 11.99 -0.26 2.71
N GLY A 160 11.06 -1.05 3.24
CA GLY A 160 10.79 -1.09 4.68
C GLY A 160 11.98 -1.60 5.51
N ILE A 161 12.65 -2.65 5.05
CA ILE A 161 13.87 -3.21 5.66
C ILE A 161 14.95 -2.14 5.80
N ILE A 162 15.21 -1.39 4.74
CA ILE A 162 16.23 -0.33 4.72
C ILE A 162 15.81 0.82 5.63
N CYS A 163 14.54 1.23 5.63
CA CYS A 163 14.03 2.25 6.54
C CYS A 163 14.23 1.87 8.01
N VAL A 164 13.92 0.63 8.40
CA VAL A 164 14.15 0.14 9.77
C VAL A 164 15.63 0.14 10.10
N ARG A 165 16.48 -0.39 9.21
CA ARG A 165 17.92 -0.38 9.39
C ARG A 165 18.44 1.03 9.66
N GLU A 166 18.12 1.98 8.80
CA GLU A 166 18.60 3.36 8.90
C GLU A 166 18.10 4.06 10.17
N PHE A 167 16.87 3.80 10.59
CA PHE A 167 16.27 4.41 11.76
C PHE A 167 16.92 3.94 13.09
N PHE A 168 17.33 2.67 13.16
CA PHE A 168 17.82 2.06 14.39
C PHE A 168 19.35 1.90 14.44
N LYS A 169 20.10 2.04 13.34
CA LYS A 169 21.55 1.75 13.26
C LYS A 169 22.45 2.51 14.23
N ASN A 170 22.01 3.70 14.71
CA ASN A 170 22.77 4.55 15.62
C ASN A 170 22.14 4.59 17.02
N GLY A 171 21.26 3.67 17.35
CA GLY A 171 20.57 3.60 18.63
C GLY A 171 21.33 2.78 19.70
N SER A 172 20.58 2.18 20.63
CA SER A 172 21.12 1.29 21.66
C SER A 172 21.79 0.04 21.06
N PRO A 173 22.58 -0.73 21.82
CA PRO A 173 23.14 -1.98 21.33
C PRO A 173 22.10 -2.97 20.76
N GLU A 174 20.92 -3.04 21.38
CA GLU A 174 19.82 -3.89 20.88
C GLU A 174 19.27 -3.37 19.56
N GLU A 175 19.14 -2.06 19.40
CA GLU A 175 18.70 -1.43 18.16
C GLU A 175 19.73 -1.61 17.03
N GLN A 176 21.00 -1.50 17.33
CA GLN A 176 22.08 -1.78 16.38
C GLN A 176 22.09 -3.25 15.94
N ALA A 177 21.84 -4.18 16.88
CA ALA A 177 21.71 -5.61 16.55
C ALA A 177 20.49 -5.87 15.65
N LEU A 178 19.36 -5.21 15.93
CA LEU A 178 18.17 -5.26 15.07
C LEU A 178 18.49 -4.72 13.66
N ALA A 179 19.12 -3.55 13.57
CA ALA A 179 19.50 -2.94 12.29
C ALA A 179 20.41 -3.88 11.47
N GLN A 180 21.33 -4.61 12.14
CA GLN A 180 22.20 -5.59 11.48
C GLN A 180 21.41 -6.79 10.94
N LYS A 181 20.38 -7.31 11.65
CA LYS A 181 19.50 -8.34 11.11
C LYS A 181 18.82 -7.89 9.81
N PHE A 182 18.24 -6.69 9.80
CA PHE A 182 17.61 -6.13 8.62
C PHE A 182 18.60 -5.87 7.48
N ASP A 183 19.81 -5.44 7.78
CA ASP A 183 20.88 -5.28 6.78
C ASP A 183 21.25 -6.62 6.12
N ASN A 184 21.32 -7.70 6.91
CA ASN A 184 21.60 -9.04 6.39
C ASN A 184 20.45 -9.56 5.47
N LEU A 185 19.20 -9.30 5.83
CA LEU A 185 18.05 -9.67 5.00
C LEU A 185 18.09 -9.00 3.63
N TRP A 186 18.34 -7.69 3.60
CA TRP A 186 18.48 -6.89 2.38
C TRP A 186 19.65 -7.38 1.52
N LYS A 187 20.83 -7.59 2.11
CA LYS A 187 22.03 -8.06 1.44
C LYS A 187 21.90 -9.47 0.85
N GLY A 188 20.96 -10.25 1.36
CA GLY A 188 20.72 -11.61 0.91
C GLY A 188 19.91 -11.75 -0.38
N VAL A 189 19.42 -10.66 -0.96
CA VAL A 189 18.66 -10.70 -2.23
C VAL A 189 19.63 -10.73 -3.40
N ASP A 190 19.52 -11.73 -4.26
CA ASP A 190 20.33 -11.87 -5.46
C ASP A 190 19.65 -11.19 -6.67
N TRP A 191 19.79 -9.88 -6.76
CA TRP A 191 19.19 -9.05 -7.80
C TRP A 191 19.70 -9.42 -9.21
N ASP A 192 21.00 -9.77 -9.34
CA ASP A 192 21.58 -10.13 -10.63
C ASP A 192 20.99 -11.43 -11.19
N TRP A 193 20.64 -12.39 -10.33
CA TRP A 193 19.92 -13.60 -10.72
C TRP A 193 18.63 -13.28 -11.50
N TYR A 194 17.86 -12.31 -11.00
CA TYR A 194 16.58 -11.94 -11.59
C TYR A 194 16.66 -11.19 -12.92
N ARG A 195 17.86 -11.01 -13.45
CA ARG A 195 18.06 -10.61 -14.85
C ARG A 195 17.89 -11.77 -15.84
N ASN A 196 17.94 -13.01 -15.41
CA ASN A 196 18.00 -14.17 -16.30
C ASN A 196 19.05 -14.01 -17.42
N GLY A 197 20.19 -13.37 -17.12
CA GLY A 197 21.26 -13.07 -18.06
C GLY A 197 20.92 -12.01 -19.11
N GLN A 198 19.82 -11.26 -18.97
CA GLN A 198 19.36 -10.21 -19.89
C GLN A 198 19.61 -8.80 -19.32
N ASP A 199 19.51 -7.77 -20.17
CA ASP A 199 19.51 -6.37 -19.75
C ASP A 199 18.09 -5.89 -19.38
N VAL A 200 17.47 -6.61 -18.43
CA VAL A 200 16.17 -6.34 -17.85
C VAL A 200 16.02 -7.19 -16.59
N LEU A 201 15.24 -6.72 -15.61
CA LEU A 201 14.81 -7.53 -14.46
C LEU A 201 13.52 -8.27 -14.80
N TYR A 202 13.34 -9.45 -14.21
CA TYR A 202 12.11 -10.25 -14.30
C TYR A 202 11.38 -10.25 -12.97
N TRP A 203 10.05 -10.24 -13.02
CA TRP A 203 9.19 -10.19 -11.84
C TRP A 203 9.26 -11.46 -11.02
N HIS A 204 9.14 -12.62 -11.69
CA HIS A 204 8.95 -13.91 -11.03
C HIS A 204 9.98 -14.95 -11.44
N TRP A 205 10.35 -15.78 -10.49
CA TRP A 205 11.02 -17.05 -10.73
C TRP A 205 10.37 -18.16 -9.91
N SER A 206 10.12 -19.30 -10.52
CA SER A 206 9.46 -20.46 -9.89
C SER A 206 10.43 -21.63 -9.75
N PRO A 207 10.47 -22.32 -8.59
CA PRO A 207 11.29 -23.53 -8.45
C PRO A 207 10.78 -24.69 -9.32
N ASN A 208 9.53 -24.67 -9.76
CA ASN A 208 8.89 -25.72 -10.56
C ASN A 208 8.83 -25.36 -12.06
N TYR A 209 8.70 -24.06 -12.39
CA TYR A 209 8.47 -23.58 -13.74
C TYR A 209 9.59 -22.67 -14.26
N GLY A 210 10.62 -22.38 -13.44
CA GLY A 210 11.71 -21.50 -13.82
C GLY A 210 11.21 -20.11 -14.24
N TRP A 211 11.57 -19.68 -15.41
CA TRP A 211 11.21 -18.38 -15.99
C TRP A 211 9.95 -18.38 -16.88
N GLU A 212 9.10 -19.41 -16.78
CA GLU A 212 7.94 -19.57 -17.68
C GLU A 212 6.89 -18.45 -17.57
N MET A 213 6.82 -17.70 -16.45
CA MET A 213 6.00 -16.48 -16.37
C MET A 213 6.44 -15.43 -17.38
N ASN A 214 7.74 -15.38 -17.66
CA ASN A 214 8.37 -14.50 -18.66
C ASN A 214 7.84 -13.06 -18.61
N PHE A 215 7.87 -12.46 -17.41
CA PHE A 215 7.35 -11.12 -17.19
C PHE A 215 8.51 -10.12 -16.91
N PRO A 216 9.14 -9.59 -17.98
CA PRO A 216 10.20 -8.60 -17.83
C PRO A 216 9.64 -7.24 -17.41
N LEU A 217 10.30 -6.58 -16.46
CA LEU A 217 9.94 -5.26 -15.95
C LEU A 217 10.38 -4.17 -16.94
N LYS A 218 9.46 -3.73 -17.80
CA LYS A 218 9.74 -2.77 -18.87
C LYS A 218 8.73 -1.65 -18.91
N GLY A 219 9.21 -0.42 -18.90
CA GLY A 219 8.37 0.77 -18.96
C GLY A 219 7.83 1.15 -17.57
N TYR A 220 7.05 2.23 -17.53
CA TYR A 220 6.60 2.82 -16.29
C TYR A 220 5.37 2.09 -15.71
N ASP A 221 5.54 1.63 -14.49
CA ASP A 221 4.54 1.13 -13.56
C ASP A 221 5.05 1.33 -12.12
N GLU A 222 4.63 0.51 -11.15
CA GLU A 222 5.06 0.57 -9.75
C GLU A 222 6.52 0.13 -9.50
N THR A 223 7.21 -0.45 -10.48
CA THR A 223 8.42 -1.27 -10.27
C THR A 223 9.74 -0.50 -10.29
N LEU A 224 9.75 0.84 -10.32
CA LEU A 224 10.99 1.65 -10.33
C LEU A 224 11.95 1.27 -9.21
N ILE A 225 11.43 1.12 -7.99
CA ILE A 225 12.26 0.83 -6.81
C ILE A 225 13.06 -0.47 -6.95
N THR A 226 12.53 -1.44 -7.69
CA THR A 226 13.21 -2.70 -7.96
C THR A 226 14.56 -2.47 -8.66
N TYR A 227 14.58 -1.58 -9.65
CA TYR A 227 15.82 -1.21 -10.33
C TYR A 227 16.77 -0.39 -9.46
N VAL A 228 16.22 0.55 -8.68
CA VAL A 228 17.02 1.38 -7.76
C VAL A 228 17.73 0.52 -6.73
N LEU A 229 17.01 -0.43 -6.12
CA LEU A 229 17.57 -1.35 -5.15
C LEU A 229 18.58 -2.32 -5.79
N ALA A 230 18.25 -2.84 -6.96
CA ALA A 230 19.15 -3.76 -7.67
C ALA A 230 20.50 -3.10 -8.02
N VAL A 231 20.50 -1.86 -8.52
CA VAL A 231 21.74 -1.12 -8.78
C VAL A 231 22.50 -0.79 -7.49
N SER A 232 21.75 -0.52 -6.40
CA SER A 232 22.32 -0.10 -5.10
C SER A 232 22.76 -1.27 -4.22
N SER A 233 22.52 -2.52 -4.63
CA SER A 233 22.85 -3.69 -3.81
C SER A 233 24.35 -3.77 -3.52
N PRO A 234 24.74 -3.94 -2.24
CA PRO A 234 26.17 -4.04 -1.88
C PRO A 234 26.77 -5.42 -2.16
N THR A 235 25.94 -6.42 -2.44
CA THR A 235 26.36 -7.83 -2.57
C THR A 235 26.11 -8.41 -3.97
N HIS A 236 24.98 -8.11 -4.57
CA HIS A 236 24.53 -8.63 -5.86
C HIS A 236 24.01 -7.51 -6.79
N PRO A 237 24.83 -6.45 -7.03
CA PRO A 237 24.38 -5.32 -7.82
C PRO A 237 24.25 -5.67 -9.31
N ILE A 238 23.30 -5.04 -9.96
CA ILE A 238 23.24 -5.01 -11.43
C ILE A 238 23.97 -3.78 -11.96
N THR A 239 24.35 -3.82 -13.24
CA THR A 239 24.84 -2.64 -13.94
C THR A 239 23.69 -1.67 -14.26
N PRO A 240 23.96 -0.41 -14.66
CA PRO A 240 22.90 0.51 -15.11
C PRO A 240 22.18 0.07 -16.41
N ALA A 241 22.76 -0.83 -17.20
CA ALA A 241 22.19 -1.24 -18.50
C ALA A 241 20.74 -1.77 -18.39
N PRO A 242 20.38 -2.67 -17.45
CA PRO A 242 19.00 -3.12 -17.27
C PRO A 242 18.00 -1.99 -16.98
N TYR A 243 18.42 -0.95 -16.25
CA TYR A 243 17.56 0.23 -16.03
C TYR A 243 17.30 0.96 -17.36
N HIS A 244 18.35 1.27 -18.13
CA HIS A 244 18.20 2.01 -19.38
C HIS A 244 17.45 1.22 -20.45
N GLN A 245 17.77 -0.06 -20.62
CA GLN A 245 17.20 -0.91 -21.67
C GLN A 245 15.84 -1.50 -21.26
N GLY A 246 15.72 -1.92 -20.00
CA GLY A 246 14.49 -2.49 -19.43
C GLY A 246 13.50 -1.40 -19.06
N TRP A 247 13.68 -0.77 -17.89
CA TRP A 247 12.76 0.25 -17.37
C TRP A 247 12.53 1.40 -18.34
N ALA A 248 13.56 2.15 -18.65
CA ALA A 248 13.44 3.37 -19.47
C ALA A 248 13.25 3.10 -20.95
N ARG A 249 13.46 1.85 -21.43
CA ARG A 249 13.35 1.46 -22.85
C ARG A 249 14.15 2.40 -23.77
N ASN A 250 15.36 2.80 -23.31
CA ASN A 250 16.21 3.80 -23.95
C ASN A 250 15.48 5.13 -24.26
N GLY A 251 14.58 5.56 -23.37
CA GLY A 251 13.77 6.77 -23.52
C GLY A 251 12.44 6.56 -24.26
N ALA A 252 12.15 5.37 -24.80
CA ALA A 252 10.88 5.12 -25.48
C ALA A 252 9.65 5.14 -24.55
N PHE A 253 9.85 5.13 -23.25
CA PHE A 253 8.79 5.29 -22.27
C PHE A 253 8.35 6.74 -22.07
N VAL A 254 9.10 7.74 -22.54
CA VAL A 254 8.70 9.15 -22.49
C VAL A 254 7.45 9.37 -23.33
N SER A 255 6.52 10.18 -22.84
CA SER A 255 5.26 10.48 -23.50
C SER A 255 5.20 11.95 -23.92
N SER A 256 4.50 12.21 -25.02
CA SER A 256 4.05 13.54 -25.43
C SER A 256 2.53 13.71 -25.29
N ASN A 257 1.85 12.71 -24.72
CA ASN A 257 0.40 12.73 -24.57
C ASN A 257 -0.04 13.75 -23.50
N THR A 258 -1.26 14.24 -23.68
CA THR A 258 -1.90 15.16 -22.73
C THR A 258 -3.32 14.69 -22.46
N LYS A 259 -3.72 14.63 -21.21
CA LYS A 259 -5.09 14.31 -20.81
C LYS A 259 -5.63 15.42 -19.91
N TYR A 260 -6.84 15.88 -20.18
CA TYR A 260 -7.46 17.02 -19.46
C TYR A 260 -6.58 18.29 -19.42
N GLY A 261 -5.77 18.51 -20.45
CA GLY A 261 -4.80 19.62 -20.49
C GLY A 261 -3.53 19.39 -19.65
N ILE A 262 -3.36 18.23 -19.03
CA ILE A 262 -2.22 17.88 -18.17
C ILE A 262 -1.30 16.92 -18.93
N PRO A 263 0.02 17.21 -19.05
CA PRO A 263 0.96 16.32 -19.71
C PRO A 263 1.09 14.98 -18.97
N LEU A 264 0.94 13.86 -19.68
CA LEU A 264 1.33 12.54 -19.18
C LEU A 264 2.80 12.35 -19.53
N VAL A 265 3.69 12.62 -18.60
CA VAL A 265 5.14 12.71 -18.81
C VAL A 265 5.77 11.42 -19.32
N VAL A 266 5.22 10.26 -18.90
CA VAL A 266 5.66 8.93 -19.33
C VAL A 266 4.48 8.10 -19.81
N LYS A 267 4.77 7.10 -20.67
CA LYS A 267 3.81 6.09 -21.09
C LYS A 267 3.66 5.07 -19.98
N HIS A 268 2.50 5.05 -19.36
CA HIS A 268 2.17 4.03 -18.37
C HIS A 268 1.86 2.69 -19.06
N ASN A 269 2.37 1.60 -18.55
CA ASN A 269 2.17 0.27 -19.14
C ASN A 269 0.67 -0.07 -19.26
N GLY A 270 0.19 -0.29 -20.51
CA GLY A 270 -1.22 -0.57 -20.78
C GLY A 270 -2.19 0.61 -20.56
N ALA A 271 -1.70 1.81 -20.23
CA ALA A 271 -2.51 3.00 -19.93
C ALA A 271 -1.88 4.29 -20.48
N GLU A 272 -1.38 4.23 -21.71
CA GLU A 272 -0.56 5.29 -22.34
C GLU A 272 -1.31 6.60 -22.59
N GLU A 273 -2.66 6.61 -22.57
CA GLU A 273 -3.45 7.80 -22.90
C GLU A 273 -3.79 8.67 -21.67
N ALA A 274 -3.94 8.06 -20.48
CA ALA A 274 -4.47 8.74 -19.31
C ALA A 274 -3.86 8.33 -17.97
N GLY A 275 -2.83 7.52 -18.00
CA GLY A 275 -2.16 7.01 -16.81
C GLY A 275 -2.84 5.78 -16.19
N GLY A 276 -2.05 5.02 -15.45
CA GLY A 276 -2.45 3.80 -14.75
C GLY A 276 -3.14 4.04 -13.41
N PRO A 277 -3.33 2.99 -12.60
CA PRO A 277 -3.85 3.11 -11.24
C PRO A 277 -2.89 3.91 -10.34
N LEU A 278 -3.43 4.62 -9.36
CA LEU A 278 -2.63 5.55 -8.55
C LEU A 278 -1.54 4.88 -7.71
N PHE A 279 -1.64 3.61 -7.40
CA PHE A 279 -0.56 2.94 -6.65
C PHE A 279 0.79 2.98 -7.41
N TRP A 280 0.80 3.18 -8.74
CA TRP A 280 2.02 3.40 -9.52
C TRP A 280 2.74 4.71 -9.19
N ALA A 281 2.01 5.72 -8.72
CA ALA A 281 2.59 6.96 -8.21
C ALA A 281 2.98 6.89 -6.72
N HIS A 282 2.64 5.79 -6.03
CA HIS A 282 2.83 5.68 -4.58
C HIS A 282 3.91 4.66 -4.19
N TYR A 283 3.81 3.41 -4.66
CA TYR A 283 4.55 2.28 -4.06
C TYR A 283 6.06 2.46 -4.05
N SER A 284 6.68 2.72 -5.19
CA SER A 284 8.13 2.98 -5.23
C SER A 284 8.56 4.23 -4.45
N TYR A 285 7.62 5.16 -4.19
CA TYR A 285 7.93 6.48 -3.62
C TYR A 285 7.58 6.60 -2.14
N VAL A 286 7.17 5.52 -1.49
CA VAL A 286 7.00 5.50 -0.03
C VAL A 286 8.36 5.53 0.66
N GLY A 287 9.35 4.83 0.11
CA GLY A 287 10.72 4.81 0.60
C GLY A 287 11.72 5.63 -0.23
N LEU A 288 11.36 6.05 -1.44
CA LEU A 288 12.19 6.82 -2.36
C LEU A 288 11.60 8.22 -2.58
N ASP A 289 12.25 9.25 -2.05
CA ASP A 289 11.78 10.65 -2.19
C ASP A 289 11.82 11.10 -3.67
N PRO A 290 10.67 11.39 -4.30
CA PRO A 290 10.63 11.79 -5.70
C PRO A 290 10.92 13.28 -5.91
N THR A 291 11.02 14.12 -4.86
CA THR A 291 11.07 15.59 -4.99
C THR A 291 12.26 16.10 -5.79
N GLN A 292 13.36 15.35 -5.79
CA GLN A 292 14.59 15.69 -6.55
C GLN A 292 15.03 14.51 -7.44
N LEU A 293 14.18 13.52 -7.62
CA LEU A 293 14.50 12.35 -8.41
C LEU A 293 14.35 12.64 -9.89
N THR A 294 15.49 12.79 -10.56
CA THR A 294 15.56 13.07 -11.99
C THR A 294 16.63 12.18 -12.62
N ASP A 295 16.31 11.59 -13.74
CA ASP A 295 17.27 10.90 -14.59
C ASP A 295 17.50 11.66 -15.91
N GLN A 296 18.19 11.03 -16.85
CA GLN A 296 18.39 11.63 -18.18
C GLN A 296 17.12 11.72 -19.04
N TYR A 297 16.01 11.15 -18.61
CA TYR A 297 14.78 11.04 -19.37
C TYR A 297 13.67 11.95 -18.82
N VAL A 298 13.42 11.92 -17.49
CA VAL A 298 12.29 12.57 -16.85
C VAL A 298 12.61 13.03 -15.42
N ASN A 299 11.77 13.95 -14.92
CA ASN A 299 11.64 14.29 -13.52
C ASN A 299 10.49 13.49 -12.93
N TYR A 300 10.75 12.62 -11.95
CA TYR A 300 9.75 11.73 -11.36
C TYR A 300 8.74 12.45 -10.45
N TRP A 301 9.09 13.62 -9.93
CA TRP A 301 8.10 14.47 -9.26
C TRP A 301 7.00 14.91 -10.21
N ASP A 302 7.38 15.42 -11.40
CA ASP A 302 6.42 15.83 -12.43
C ASP A 302 5.60 14.67 -12.94
N VAL A 303 6.20 13.48 -13.10
CA VAL A 303 5.48 12.24 -13.45
C VAL A 303 4.36 11.97 -12.46
N ASN A 304 4.65 11.95 -11.16
CA ASN A 304 3.70 11.56 -10.12
C ASN A 304 2.62 12.64 -9.89
N VAL A 305 3.00 13.91 -9.87
CA VAL A 305 2.06 15.04 -9.73
C VAL A 305 1.06 15.06 -10.88
N ASN A 306 1.56 14.92 -12.12
CA ASN A 306 0.70 14.98 -13.29
C ASN A 306 -0.22 13.74 -13.39
N HIS A 307 0.32 12.56 -13.10
CA HIS A 307 -0.49 11.33 -13.03
C HIS A 307 -1.63 11.46 -12.01
N THR A 308 -1.31 11.95 -10.81
CA THR A 308 -2.30 12.17 -9.75
C THR A 308 -3.38 13.18 -10.17
N LYS A 309 -2.96 14.29 -10.76
CA LYS A 309 -3.90 15.31 -11.28
C LYS A 309 -4.79 14.80 -12.40
N ILE A 310 -4.27 13.96 -13.30
CA ILE A 310 -5.08 13.33 -14.36
C ILE A 310 -6.13 12.40 -13.75
N ASN A 311 -5.76 11.58 -12.76
CA ASN A 311 -6.68 10.69 -12.06
C ASN A 311 -7.78 11.47 -11.31
N TYR A 312 -7.39 12.52 -10.59
CA TYR A 312 -8.32 13.47 -9.95
C TYR A 312 -9.30 14.07 -10.96
N GLN A 313 -8.77 14.66 -12.04
CA GLN A 313 -9.59 15.34 -13.06
C GLN A 313 -10.53 14.36 -13.76
N HIS A 314 -10.12 13.10 -13.94
CA HIS A 314 -11.01 12.05 -14.48
C HIS A 314 -12.25 11.86 -13.59
N CYS A 315 -12.08 11.81 -12.29
CA CYS A 315 -13.20 11.68 -11.36
C CYS A 315 -14.07 12.95 -11.31
N VAL A 316 -13.47 14.14 -11.48
CA VAL A 316 -14.22 15.42 -11.55
C VAL A 316 -15.04 15.49 -12.83
N GLU A 317 -14.47 15.18 -13.99
CA GLU A 317 -15.17 15.13 -15.28
C GLU A 317 -16.22 14.00 -15.34
N ASN A 318 -15.97 12.91 -14.61
CA ASN A 318 -16.85 11.76 -14.48
C ASN A 318 -17.47 11.29 -15.82
N PRO A 319 -16.65 10.89 -16.79
CA PRO A 319 -17.18 10.52 -18.13
C PRO A 319 -18.07 9.28 -18.10
N GLY A 320 -17.95 8.44 -17.04
CA GLY A 320 -18.82 7.28 -16.82
C GLY A 320 -20.17 7.59 -16.16
N ASN A 321 -20.40 8.84 -15.75
CA ASN A 321 -21.60 9.27 -14.98
C ASN A 321 -21.83 8.43 -13.70
N PHE A 322 -20.75 8.06 -13.01
CA PHE A 322 -20.84 7.31 -11.76
C PHE A 322 -21.35 8.18 -10.62
N SER A 323 -22.27 7.63 -9.84
CA SER A 323 -22.82 8.34 -8.68
C SER A 323 -21.74 8.59 -7.63
N GLY A 324 -21.67 9.84 -7.14
CA GLY A 324 -20.75 10.25 -6.09
C GLY A 324 -19.38 10.74 -6.58
N TYR A 325 -18.97 10.49 -7.82
CA TYR A 325 -17.72 11.02 -8.35
C TYR A 325 -17.71 12.55 -8.38
N GLY A 326 -16.57 13.15 -8.06
CA GLY A 326 -16.41 14.60 -8.07
C GLY A 326 -15.20 15.07 -7.28
N PRO A 327 -15.06 16.39 -7.04
CA PRO A 327 -13.86 16.96 -6.41
C PRO A 327 -13.50 16.39 -5.03
N ASN A 328 -14.50 15.90 -4.29
CA ASN A 328 -14.31 15.36 -2.94
C ASN A 328 -14.36 13.82 -2.88
N TYR A 329 -14.65 13.17 -4.02
CA TYR A 329 -14.77 11.71 -4.12
C TYR A 329 -14.06 11.24 -5.37
N TRP A 330 -12.78 10.90 -5.21
CA TRP A 330 -11.89 10.49 -6.28
C TRP A 330 -10.85 9.48 -5.80
N GLY A 331 -10.05 8.95 -6.71
CA GLY A 331 -8.95 8.06 -6.42
C GLY A 331 -9.15 6.67 -7.01
N LEU A 332 -8.68 6.49 -8.26
CA LEU A 332 -8.73 5.20 -8.96
C LEU A 332 -7.43 4.43 -8.70
N THR A 333 -7.56 3.26 -8.11
CA THR A 333 -6.46 2.32 -7.85
C THR A 333 -6.99 0.90 -7.82
N ALA A 334 -6.10 -0.07 -7.61
CA ALA A 334 -6.52 -1.47 -7.49
C ALA A 334 -7.42 -1.68 -6.26
N SER A 335 -8.58 -2.28 -6.48
CA SER A 335 -9.53 -2.60 -5.41
C SER A 335 -10.60 -3.59 -5.85
N TYR A 336 -11.40 -4.04 -4.89
CA TYR A 336 -12.57 -4.88 -5.17
C TYR A 336 -13.65 -4.13 -5.95
N THR A 337 -14.30 -4.87 -6.84
CA THR A 337 -15.39 -4.38 -7.68
C THR A 337 -16.56 -5.32 -7.57
N ARG A 338 -17.75 -4.80 -7.28
CA ARG A 338 -18.99 -5.57 -7.43
C ARG A 338 -19.41 -5.59 -8.89
N ASN A 339 -19.41 -6.76 -9.48
CA ASN A 339 -19.85 -6.99 -10.86
C ASN A 339 -21.38 -6.90 -10.98
N ASN A 340 -21.87 -6.71 -12.21
CA ASN A 340 -23.32 -6.61 -12.47
C ASN A 340 -24.11 -7.87 -12.12
N ASP A 341 -23.45 -9.03 -12.15
CA ASP A 341 -24.05 -10.31 -11.72
C ASP A 341 -24.02 -10.54 -10.21
N GLY A 342 -23.50 -9.57 -9.45
CA GLY A 342 -23.38 -9.61 -7.99
C GLY A 342 -22.13 -10.30 -7.46
N THR A 343 -21.28 -10.85 -8.31
CA THR A 343 -19.99 -11.39 -7.90
C THR A 343 -19.02 -10.27 -7.51
N ILE A 344 -17.99 -10.63 -6.74
CA ILE A 344 -16.89 -9.73 -6.37
C ILE A 344 -15.71 -10.06 -7.28
N GLY A 345 -15.18 -9.04 -7.96
CA GLY A 345 -13.94 -9.10 -8.73
C GLY A 345 -12.89 -8.21 -8.11
N TYR A 346 -11.68 -8.23 -8.68
CA TYR A 346 -10.60 -7.33 -8.36
C TYR A 346 -10.11 -6.66 -9.64
N ASN A 347 -10.02 -5.34 -9.63
CA ASN A 347 -9.61 -4.56 -10.81
C ASN A 347 -8.61 -3.47 -10.43
N ALA A 348 -7.64 -3.25 -11.30
CA ALA A 348 -6.79 -2.06 -11.27
C ALA A 348 -7.57 -0.91 -11.93
N HIS A 349 -8.33 -0.15 -11.11
CA HIS A 349 -9.09 1.00 -11.60
C HIS A 349 -8.15 2.12 -12.02
N MET A 350 -8.41 2.67 -13.20
CA MET A 350 -7.68 3.77 -13.83
C MET A 350 -8.60 4.41 -14.88
N PRO A 351 -8.29 5.57 -15.45
CA PRO A 351 -9.19 6.23 -16.42
C PRO A 351 -9.64 5.35 -17.60
N SER A 352 -8.78 4.43 -18.08
CA SER A 352 -9.12 3.49 -19.16
C SER A 352 -9.82 2.20 -18.70
N ASN A 353 -9.88 1.95 -17.37
CA ASN A 353 -10.54 0.79 -16.76
C ASN A 353 -11.33 1.18 -15.53
N ASP A 354 -12.16 2.21 -15.66
CA ASP A 354 -13.01 2.71 -14.58
C ASP A 354 -14.31 1.88 -14.51
N LYS A 355 -14.57 1.30 -13.33
CA LYS A 355 -15.77 0.49 -13.03
C LYS A 355 -16.70 1.17 -12.03
N GLY A 356 -16.53 2.46 -11.77
CA GLY A 356 -17.34 3.20 -10.79
C GLY A 356 -16.96 2.94 -9.33
N VAL A 357 -15.69 2.62 -9.09
CA VAL A 357 -15.17 2.37 -7.73
C VAL A 357 -13.99 3.28 -7.46
N ILE A 358 -14.10 4.09 -6.41
CA ILE A 358 -12.99 4.88 -5.86
C ILE A 358 -12.50 4.24 -4.56
N SER A 359 -11.23 4.41 -4.28
CA SER A 359 -10.60 3.97 -3.02
C SER A 359 -10.17 5.20 -2.22
N PRO A 360 -10.72 5.41 -1.01
CA PRO A 360 -10.32 6.54 -0.16
C PRO A 360 -8.81 6.61 0.06
N THR A 361 -8.15 5.46 0.21
CA THR A 361 -6.70 5.37 0.36
C THR A 361 -5.95 5.99 -0.82
N ALA A 362 -6.42 5.86 -2.07
CA ALA A 362 -5.76 6.43 -3.24
C ALA A 362 -5.74 7.96 -3.20
N ALA A 363 -6.87 8.59 -2.85
CA ALA A 363 -6.96 10.04 -2.70
C ALA A 363 -6.09 10.53 -1.53
N ILE A 364 -6.17 9.85 -0.38
CA ILE A 364 -5.44 10.24 0.84
C ILE A 364 -3.92 10.08 0.67
N SER A 365 -3.46 8.97 0.07
CA SER A 365 -2.03 8.73 -0.19
C SER A 365 -1.43 9.75 -1.17
N SER A 366 -2.27 10.37 -1.99
CA SER A 366 -1.86 11.40 -2.95
C SER A 366 -1.61 12.78 -2.33
N ILE A 367 -1.74 12.93 -0.99
CA ILE A 367 -1.62 14.22 -0.29
C ILE A 367 -0.26 14.90 -0.53
N VAL A 368 0.79 14.15 -0.78
CA VAL A 368 2.12 14.69 -1.11
C VAL A 368 2.15 15.37 -2.49
N TYR A 369 1.29 14.96 -3.42
CA TYR A 369 1.22 15.45 -4.79
C TYR A 369 0.10 16.48 -5.01
N THR A 370 -1.03 16.30 -4.32
CA THR A 370 -2.26 17.11 -4.46
C THR A 370 -2.85 17.40 -3.07
N PRO A 371 -2.16 18.21 -2.23
CA PRO A 371 -2.53 18.37 -0.82
C PRO A 371 -3.93 18.95 -0.63
N ALA A 372 -4.36 19.92 -1.43
CA ALA A 372 -5.67 20.54 -1.28
C ALA A 372 -6.80 19.57 -1.63
N GLU A 373 -6.68 18.88 -2.75
CA GLU A 373 -7.66 17.89 -3.25
C GLU A 373 -7.75 16.68 -2.32
N SER A 374 -6.60 16.21 -1.82
CA SER A 374 -6.51 15.09 -0.90
C SER A 374 -7.10 15.41 0.48
N LEU A 375 -6.85 16.60 1.03
CA LEU A 375 -7.47 17.06 2.28
C LEU A 375 -8.99 17.24 2.13
N ALA A 376 -9.46 17.78 1.01
CA ALA A 376 -10.88 17.91 0.73
C ALA A 376 -11.57 16.53 0.68
N ALA A 377 -10.95 15.55 0.02
CA ALA A 377 -11.44 14.17 -0.01
C ALA A 377 -11.42 13.54 1.40
N MET A 378 -10.33 13.69 2.14
CA MET A 378 -10.19 13.14 3.50
C MET A 378 -11.29 13.65 4.45
N ARG A 379 -11.72 14.91 4.30
CA ARG A 379 -12.81 15.48 5.12
C ARG A 379 -14.19 14.92 4.77
N ASN A 380 -14.36 14.37 3.56
CA ASN A 380 -15.63 13.81 3.11
C ASN A 380 -15.77 12.32 3.37
N PHE A 381 -14.65 11.59 3.44
CA PHE A 381 -14.66 10.17 3.79
C PHE A 381 -14.86 9.95 5.30
#